data_05d4b2ad00aeb0c63c0a798bf92f14c7
#
_entry.id   05d4b2ad00aeb0c63c0a798bf92f14c7
#
_cell.length_a   1.000
_cell.length_b   1.000
_cell.length_c   1.000
_cell.angle_alpha   90.00
_cell.angle_beta   90.00
_cell.angle_gamma   90.00
#
_symmetry.space_group_name_H-M   'P 1'
#
loop_
_entity.id
_entity.type
_entity.pdbx_description
1 polymer ?
#
loop_
_entity_poly.entity_id
_entity_poly.type
_entity_poly.pdbx_seq_one_letter_code
_entity_poly.pdbx_strand_id
1 'polypeptide(L)'
;MEGKKLEKKENNVATDDFTENATKLKVCGIRSITEINELKTLDIDYFGCIFAKSARQVDMELAAKIARTAHRHGKKTVGVFVNAMIENVVKIVEETGIDVVQLHGDESVEYCVELTKKLEKLYEKSCFRKRKNFPPKTKLWKVFGVTDELPDIADYKQYIEYPLFDAKGENRGGNGIVFDWDILKDLEKYSFVLAGGLSAENICEALEYKPAILDVNSKVEVNNKKNKKLVEEVVNLVKKGK
;
A
#
# COMPACT_ATOMS: atom_id res chain seq x y z
N MET A 1 46.83 -16.32 -32.86
CA MET A 1 45.59 -15.47 -32.93
C MET A 1 44.51 -16.19 -32.21
N GLU A 2 44.35 -15.86 -30.94
CA GLU A 2 43.34 -16.49 -30.06
C GLU A 2 42.12 -15.55 -29.96
N GLY A 3 40.98 -16.06 -30.44
CA GLY A 3 39.72 -15.35 -30.41
C GLY A 3 39.07 -15.44 -29.03
N LYS A 4 38.99 -14.33 -28.28
CA LYS A 4 38.22 -14.24 -27.06
C LYS A 4 36.71 -14.30 -27.36
N LYS A 5 36.04 -15.38 -26.96
CA LYS A 5 34.59 -15.45 -26.87
C LYS A 5 34.10 -14.53 -25.74
N LEU A 6 33.28 -13.55 -26.11
CA LEU A 6 32.48 -12.76 -25.20
C LEU A 6 31.31 -13.60 -24.73
N GLU A 7 31.32 -14.02 -23.47
CA GLU A 7 30.16 -14.61 -22.80
C GLU A 7 29.10 -13.51 -22.54
N LYS A 8 27.94 -13.67 -23.17
CA LYS A 8 26.76 -12.92 -22.84
C LYS A 8 26.27 -13.37 -21.45
N LYS A 9 26.34 -12.49 -20.47
CA LYS A 9 25.59 -12.66 -19.22
C LYS A 9 24.11 -12.50 -19.53
N GLU A 10 23.39 -13.61 -19.57
CA GLU A 10 21.93 -13.63 -19.51
C GLU A 10 21.51 -13.11 -18.15
N ASN A 11 20.84 -11.97 -18.15
CA ASN A 11 20.14 -11.46 -16.98
C ASN A 11 18.98 -12.42 -16.69
N ASN A 12 19.14 -13.27 -15.70
CA ASN A 12 18.02 -13.99 -15.08
C ASN A 12 17.08 -12.97 -14.44
N VAL A 13 16.06 -12.58 -15.20
CA VAL A 13 14.84 -12.01 -14.62
C VAL A 13 14.20 -13.17 -13.87
N ALA A 14 14.22 -13.10 -12.55
CA ALA A 14 13.49 -14.02 -11.71
C ALA A 14 12.02 -13.96 -12.15
N THR A 15 11.56 -15.02 -12.80
CA THR A 15 10.13 -15.30 -12.97
C THR A 15 9.62 -15.60 -11.58
N ASP A 16 8.97 -14.60 -10.94
CA ASP A 16 8.23 -14.85 -9.72
C ASP A 16 7.23 -15.98 -10.00
N ASP A 17 7.42 -17.05 -9.26
CA ASP A 17 6.54 -18.21 -9.20
C ASP A 17 5.14 -17.69 -8.86
N PHE A 18 4.21 -17.73 -9.83
CA PHE A 18 2.79 -17.43 -9.63
C PHE A 18 2.14 -18.55 -8.79
N THR A 19 2.57 -18.70 -7.54
CA THR A 19 1.70 -19.32 -6.55
C THR A 19 0.51 -18.37 -6.39
N GLU A 20 -0.72 -18.87 -6.54
CA GLU A 20 -1.97 -18.15 -6.28
C GLU A 20 -1.93 -17.56 -4.86
N ASN A 21 -1.28 -16.41 -4.71
CA ASN A 21 -1.27 -15.71 -3.44
C ASN A 21 -2.67 -15.11 -3.24
N ALA A 22 -3.37 -15.64 -2.27
CA ALA A 22 -4.69 -15.14 -1.87
C ALA A 22 -4.66 -13.61 -1.68
N THR A 23 -5.66 -12.90 -2.22
CA THR A 23 -5.82 -11.45 -2.11
C THR A 23 -5.71 -11.00 -0.65
N LYS A 24 -4.88 -10.00 -0.37
CA LYS A 24 -4.66 -9.40 0.94
C LYS A 24 -5.64 -8.26 1.20
N LEU A 25 -5.80 -7.91 2.48
CA LEU A 25 -6.68 -6.82 2.88
C LEU A 25 -5.89 -5.70 3.58
N LYS A 26 -6.11 -4.47 3.15
CA LYS A 26 -5.67 -3.24 3.81
C LYS A 26 -6.89 -2.49 4.36
N VAL A 27 -6.79 -2.06 5.62
CA VAL A 27 -7.73 -1.11 6.24
C VAL A 27 -7.02 0.21 6.43
N CYS A 28 -7.41 1.22 5.64
CA CYS A 28 -6.77 2.53 5.61
C CYS A 28 -7.42 3.51 6.58
N GLY A 29 -6.65 4.51 7.04
CA GLY A 29 -7.16 5.61 7.86
C GLY A 29 -7.40 5.24 9.32
N ILE A 30 -6.57 4.38 9.90
CA ILE A 30 -6.52 4.13 11.35
C ILE A 30 -6.02 5.38 12.05
N ARG A 31 -6.78 5.90 13.01
CA ARG A 31 -6.50 7.19 13.67
C ARG A 31 -6.57 7.15 15.17
N SER A 32 -6.68 5.99 15.79
CA SER A 32 -6.64 5.85 17.25
C SER A 32 -6.10 4.49 17.69
N ILE A 33 -5.62 4.46 18.93
CA ILE A 33 -5.19 3.21 19.57
C ILE A 33 -6.38 2.29 19.84
N THR A 34 -7.57 2.84 20.03
CA THR A 34 -8.80 2.06 20.17
C THR A 34 -9.10 1.30 18.90
N GLU A 35 -9.10 1.98 17.72
CA GLU A 35 -9.37 1.34 16.43
C GLU A 35 -8.39 0.19 16.14
N ILE A 36 -7.08 0.42 16.29
CA ILE A 36 -6.11 -0.66 16.04
C ILE A 36 -6.29 -1.82 17.03
N ASN A 37 -6.63 -1.56 18.28
CA ASN A 37 -6.85 -2.61 19.27
C ASN A 37 -8.08 -3.46 18.98
N GLU A 38 -9.14 -2.88 18.43
CA GLU A 38 -10.35 -3.60 18.01
C GLU A 38 -10.13 -4.47 16.77
N LEU A 39 -9.23 -4.06 15.87
CA LEU A 39 -9.04 -4.68 14.56
C LEU A 39 -7.83 -5.60 14.45
N LYS A 40 -6.83 -5.48 15.33
CA LYS A 40 -5.52 -6.16 15.23
C LYS A 40 -5.59 -7.69 15.17
N THR A 41 -6.67 -8.30 15.67
CA THR A 41 -6.86 -9.76 15.68
C THR A 41 -7.62 -10.28 14.45
N LEU A 42 -8.17 -9.38 13.63
CA LEU A 42 -8.83 -9.74 12.40
C LEU A 42 -7.81 -10.11 11.32
N ASP A 43 -8.25 -10.82 10.29
CA ASP A 43 -7.41 -11.20 9.15
C ASP A 43 -7.25 -10.02 8.19
N ILE A 44 -6.49 -9.03 8.65
CA ILE A 44 -6.10 -7.83 7.94
C ILE A 44 -4.59 -7.91 7.78
N ASP A 45 -4.06 -7.62 6.59
CA ASP A 45 -2.63 -7.66 6.32
C ASP A 45 -1.94 -6.32 6.57
N TYR A 46 -2.65 -5.22 6.26
CA TYR A 46 -2.10 -3.87 6.31
C TYR A 46 -3.02 -2.89 7.03
N PHE A 47 -2.44 -2.02 7.86
CA PHE A 47 -3.11 -0.87 8.45
C PHE A 47 -2.53 0.44 7.90
N GLY A 48 -3.39 1.32 7.38
CA GLY A 48 -3.00 2.61 6.80
C GLY A 48 -3.07 3.75 7.80
N CYS A 49 -1.99 4.54 7.90
CA CYS A 49 -1.87 5.78 8.65
C CYS A 49 -1.75 6.96 7.66
N ILE A 50 -2.64 7.93 7.71
CA ILE A 50 -2.65 9.06 6.77
C ILE A 50 -1.89 10.23 7.38
N PHE A 51 -0.82 10.68 6.73
CA PHE A 51 -0.03 11.86 7.11
C PHE A 51 -0.44 13.12 6.35
N ALA A 52 -1.19 12.96 5.26
CA ALA A 52 -1.74 14.09 4.52
C ALA A 52 -2.92 14.75 5.27
N LYS A 53 -3.12 16.06 5.02
CA LYS A 53 -4.23 16.83 5.60
C LYS A 53 -5.58 16.19 5.26
N SER A 54 -6.25 15.66 6.27
CA SER A 54 -7.57 15.02 6.15
C SER A 54 -8.21 14.86 7.53
N ALA A 55 -9.50 14.50 7.56
CA ALA A 55 -10.19 14.15 8.80
C ALA A 55 -9.60 12.87 9.48
N ARG A 56 -8.73 12.13 8.78
CA ARG A 56 -8.09 10.90 9.25
C ARG A 56 -6.59 11.05 9.47
N GLN A 57 -6.09 12.30 9.46
CA GLN A 57 -4.66 12.57 9.67
C GLN A 57 -4.20 12.13 11.06
N VAL A 58 -3.02 11.52 11.11
CA VAL A 58 -2.33 11.15 12.34
C VAL A 58 -0.98 11.86 12.43
N ASP A 59 -0.48 12.04 13.65
CA ASP A 59 0.89 12.45 13.90
C ASP A 59 1.85 11.25 13.95
N MET A 60 3.15 11.54 14.02
CA MET A 60 4.20 10.51 14.09
C MET A 60 4.13 9.66 15.36
N GLU A 61 3.77 10.25 16.49
CA GLU A 61 3.72 9.54 17.77
C GLU A 61 2.61 8.48 17.75
N LEU A 62 1.42 8.85 17.29
CA LEU A 62 0.30 7.93 17.15
C LEU A 62 0.59 6.85 16.10
N ALA A 63 1.13 7.22 14.93
CA ALA A 63 1.51 6.28 13.90
C ALA A 63 2.54 5.26 14.39
N ALA A 64 3.55 5.69 15.16
CA ALA A 64 4.52 4.78 15.77
C ALA A 64 3.88 3.79 16.77
N LYS A 65 2.87 4.22 17.52
CA LYS A 65 2.11 3.34 18.42
C LYS A 65 1.27 2.33 17.64
N ILE A 66 0.63 2.77 16.54
CA ILE A 66 -0.14 1.91 15.63
C ILE A 66 0.79 0.87 14.99
N ALA A 67 1.92 1.30 14.44
CA ALA A 67 2.89 0.41 13.80
C ALA A 67 3.40 -0.67 14.77
N ARG A 68 3.83 -0.29 15.97
CA ARG A 68 4.25 -1.27 17.00
C ARG A 68 3.15 -2.26 17.35
N THR A 69 1.89 -1.82 17.39
CA THR A 69 0.76 -2.70 17.69
C THR A 69 0.49 -3.66 16.54
N ALA A 70 0.50 -3.17 15.30
CA ALA A 70 0.35 -3.99 14.10
C ALA A 70 1.44 -5.07 14.01
N HIS A 71 2.71 -4.69 14.16
CA HIS A 71 3.86 -5.60 14.08
C HIS A 71 3.81 -6.72 15.13
N ARG A 72 3.37 -6.45 16.36
CA ARG A 72 3.19 -7.48 17.39
C ARG A 72 2.15 -8.54 17.02
N HIS A 73 1.27 -8.24 16.07
CA HIS A 73 0.24 -9.15 15.56
C HIS A 73 0.54 -9.64 14.15
N GLY A 74 1.80 -9.50 13.67
CA GLY A 74 2.23 -9.95 12.35
C GLY A 74 1.64 -9.16 11.18
N LYS A 75 1.12 -7.93 11.44
CA LYS A 75 0.53 -7.05 10.43
C LYS A 75 1.54 -6.00 9.99
N LYS A 76 1.38 -5.49 8.77
CA LYS A 76 2.18 -4.40 8.22
C LYS A 76 1.47 -3.05 8.32
N THR A 77 2.22 -1.98 8.18
CA THR A 77 1.70 -0.61 8.21
C THR A 77 2.06 0.17 6.96
N VAL A 78 1.13 1.00 6.51
CA VAL A 78 1.25 1.84 5.31
C VAL A 78 1.11 3.30 5.72
N GLY A 79 2.11 4.13 5.45
CA GLY A 79 2.01 5.58 5.59
C GLY A 79 1.53 6.20 4.28
N VAL A 80 0.45 6.97 4.33
CA VAL A 80 -0.13 7.64 3.16
C VAL A 80 0.29 9.10 3.11
N PHE A 81 0.89 9.51 2.01
CA PHE A 81 1.44 10.85 1.78
C PHE A 81 0.85 11.46 0.50
N VAL A 82 0.76 12.79 0.47
CA VAL A 82 0.33 13.57 -0.70
C VAL A 82 1.31 14.71 -0.88
N ASN A 83 2.12 14.65 -1.94
CA ASN A 83 3.08 15.68 -2.33
C ASN A 83 3.97 16.16 -1.16
N ALA A 84 4.35 15.24 -0.26
CA ALA A 84 5.17 15.54 0.89
C ALA A 84 6.65 15.74 0.49
N MET A 85 7.38 16.57 1.22
CA MET A 85 8.84 16.65 1.04
C MET A 85 9.48 15.31 1.40
N ILE A 86 10.42 14.86 0.59
CA ILE A 86 11.09 13.55 0.74
C ILE A 86 11.72 13.41 2.13
N GLU A 87 12.33 14.48 2.65
CA GLU A 87 12.94 14.51 3.98
C GLU A 87 11.92 14.20 5.09
N ASN A 88 10.70 14.73 4.95
CA ASN A 88 9.63 14.46 5.90
C ASN A 88 9.17 13.01 5.83
N VAL A 89 9.04 12.45 4.62
CA VAL A 89 8.68 11.03 4.44
C VAL A 89 9.74 10.13 5.08
N VAL A 90 11.02 10.36 4.79
CA VAL A 90 12.15 9.59 5.34
C VAL A 90 12.19 9.67 6.87
N LYS A 91 12.01 10.88 7.43
CA LYS A 91 11.93 11.07 8.89
C LYS A 91 10.78 10.29 9.51
N ILE A 92 9.59 10.35 8.90
CA ILE A 92 8.42 9.61 9.39
C ILE A 92 8.68 8.09 9.35
N VAL A 93 9.26 7.57 8.26
CA VAL A 93 9.64 6.15 8.17
C VAL A 93 10.61 5.78 9.29
N GLU A 94 11.66 6.60 9.52
CA GLU A 94 12.66 6.35 10.56
C GLU A 94 12.05 6.31 11.98
N GLU A 95 11.16 7.23 12.28
CA GLU A 95 10.57 7.38 13.63
C GLU A 95 9.43 6.40 13.90
N THR A 96 8.65 6.06 12.86
CA THR A 96 7.44 5.23 13.04
C THR A 96 7.67 3.76 12.75
N GLY A 97 8.63 3.44 11.88
CA GLY A 97 8.89 2.08 11.44
C GLY A 97 7.81 1.52 10.51
N ILE A 98 7.09 2.37 9.76
CA ILE A 98 6.12 1.92 8.75
C ILE A 98 6.79 1.09 7.65
N ASP A 99 6.07 0.08 7.15
CA ASP A 99 6.59 -0.90 6.18
C ASP A 99 6.48 -0.42 4.74
N VAL A 100 5.48 0.40 4.45
CA VAL A 100 5.16 0.88 3.10
C VAL A 100 4.89 2.38 3.10
N VAL A 101 5.45 3.07 2.13
CA VAL A 101 5.11 4.45 1.79
C VAL A 101 4.15 4.42 0.59
N GLN A 102 2.93 4.91 0.78
CA GLN A 102 1.93 5.09 -0.27
C GLN A 102 1.91 6.56 -0.70
N LEU A 103 2.30 6.81 -1.95
CA LEU A 103 2.29 8.12 -2.58
C LEU A 103 0.94 8.36 -3.26
N HIS A 104 0.14 9.26 -2.69
CA HIS A 104 -1.25 9.52 -3.11
C HIS A 104 -1.43 10.90 -3.75
N GLY A 105 -0.34 11.51 -4.14
CA GLY A 105 -0.29 12.81 -4.82
C GLY A 105 0.08 12.71 -6.29
N ASP A 106 0.73 13.77 -6.79
CA ASP A 106 1.24 13.86 -8.18
C ASP A 106 2.75 13.65 -8.21
N GLU A 107 3.27 12.82 -7.28
CA GLU A 107 4.70 12.55 -7.18
C GLU A 107 5.21 11.95 -8.48
N SER A 108 6.25 12.58 -9.06
CA SER A 108 6.87 12.16 -10.32
C SER A 108 7.74 10.92 -10.18
N VAL A 109 8.19 10.38 -11.31
CA VAL A 109 9.15 9.29 -11.34
C VAL A 109 10.45 9.68 -10.64
N GLU A 110 10.94 10.91 -10.86
CA GLU A 110 12.17 11.43 -10.23
C GLU A 110 12.02 11.49 -8.71
N TYR A 111 10.85 11.89 -8.22
CA TYR A 111 10.54 11.83 -6.79
C TYR A 111 10.64 10.40 -6.26
N CYS A 112 10.05 9.42 -6.96
CA CYS A 112 10.11 8.01 -6.58
C CYS A 112 11.56 7.49 -6.56
N VAL A 113 12.38 7.87 -7.56
CA VAL A 113 13.82 7.54 -7.64
C VAL A 113 14.58 8.08 -6.44
N GLU A 114 14.40 9.37 -6.13
CA GLU A 114 15.11 10.00 -5.02
C GLU A 114 14.68 9.43 -3.68
N LEU A 115 13.37 9.26 -3.46
CA LEU A 115 12.83 8.68 -2.24
C LEU A 115 13.35 7.26 -2.03
N THR A 116 13.32 6.41 -3.06
CA THR A 116 13.84 5.03 -2.99
C THR A 116 15.30 5.01 -2.55
N LYS A 117 16.16 5.84 -3.15
CA LYS A 117 17.58 5.94 -2.77
C LYS A 117 17.77 6.36 -1.30
N LYS A 118 16.95 7.29 -0.80
CA LYS A 118 17.02 7.72 0.61
C LYS A 118 16.53 6.65 1.57
N LEU A 119 15.46 5.93 1.23
CA LEU A 119 14.95 4.81 2.02
C LEU A 119 15.93 3.63 2.06
N GLU A 120 16.64 3.34 0.96
CA GLU A 120 17.70 2.34 0.93
C GLU A 120 18.85 2.70 1.87
N LYS A 121 19.34 3.94 1.79
CA LYS A 121 20.38 4.44 2.71
C LYS A 121 19.94 4.39 4.18
N LEU A 122 18.67 4.69 4.46
CA LEU A 122 18.10 4.59 5.80
C LEU A 122 18.11 3.14 6.29
N TYR A 123 17.71 2.19 5.44
CA TYR A 123 17.72 0.77 5.75
C TYR A 123 19.13 0.26 6.05
N GLU A 124 20.12 0.55 5.18
CA GLU A 124 21.52 0.18 5.37
C GLU A 124 22.08 0.71 6.69
N LYS A 125 21.83 1.99 7.00
CA LYS A 125 22.22 2.62 8.27
C LYS A 125 21.59 1.94 9.48
N SER A 126 20.36 1.48 9.35
CA SER A 126 19.62 0.81 10.43
C SER A 126 20.09 -0.61 10.66
N CYS A 127 20.42 -1.34 9.61
CA CYS A 127 21.06 -2.66 9.68
C CYS A 127 22.42 -2.56 10.37
N PHE A 128 23.26 -1.59 10.02
CA PHE A 128 24.55 -1.37 10.64
C PHE A 128 24.44 -1.06 12.14
N ARG A 129 23.42 -0.30 12.54
CA ARG A 129 23.17 0.04 13.96
C ARG A 129 22.49 -1.08 14.77
N LYS A 130 22.21 -2.25 14.17
CA LYS A 130 21.51 -3.39 14.81
C LYS A 130 20.22 -2.97 15.54
N ARG A 131 19.43 -2.06 14.97
CA ARG A 131 18.14 -1.67 15.52
C ARG A 131 17.16 -2.85 15.44
N LYS A 132 16.92 -3.54 16.57
CA LYS A 132 16.14 -4.78 16.67
C LYS A 132 14.69 -4.71 16.14
N ASN A 133 14.12 -3.51 15.98
CA ASN A 133 12.71 -3.30 15.62
C ASN A 133 12.56 -2.40 14.38
N PHE A 134 13.58 -2.30 13.54
CA PHE A 134 13.44 -1.55 12.29
C PHE A 134 12.78 -2.48 11.26
N PRO A 135 11.76 -2.00 10.52
CA PRO A 135 11.09 -2.81 9.50
C PRO A 135 12.08 -3.24 8.41
N PRO A 136 11.81 -4.34 7.72
CA PRO A 136 12.54 -4.69 6.51
C PRO A 136 12.46 -3.53 5.52
N LYS A 137 13.28 -3.53 4.48
CA LYS A 137 13.34 -2.48 3.46
C LYS A 137 11.95 -1.94 3.13
N THR A 138 11.69 -0.66 3.48
CA THR A 138 10.40 0.00 3.26
C THR A 138 10.06 0.00 1.77
N LYS A 139 8.85 -0.42 1.44
CA LYS A 139 8.35 -0.53 0.06
C LYS A 139 7.62 0.74 -0.36
N LEU A 140 7.51 0.95 -1.65
CA LEU A 140 6.83 2.11 -2.23
C LEU A 140 5.61 1.65 -3.03
N TRP A 141 4.46 2.24 -2.78
CA TRP A 141 3.24 2.12 -3.60
C TRP A 141 2.90 3.48 -4.17
N LYS A 142 2.44 3.53 -5.41
CA LYS A 142 2.01 4.77 -6.06
C LYS A 142 0.56 4.67 -6.45
N VAL A 143 -0.21 5.68 -6.07
CA VAL A 143 -1.62 5.78 -6.42
C VAL A 143 -1.76 6.42 -7.79
N PHE A 144 -2.60 5.82 -8.60
CA PHE A 144 -3.02 6.28 -9.91
C PHE A 144 -4.54 6.44 -9.90
N GLY A 145 -5.00 7.65 -10.17
CA GLY A 145 -6.43 7.92 -10.30
C GLY A 145 -6.94 7.41 -11.64
N VAL A 146 -7.98 6.57 -11.59
CA VAL A 146 -8.62 5.99 -12.78
C VAL A 146 -9.90 6.75 -13.08
N THR A 147 -10.09 7.06 -14.38
CA THR A 147 -11.35 7.56 -14.95
C THR A 147 -11.86 6.54 -15.97
N ASP A 148 -11.75 6.84 -17.26
CA ASP A 148 -12.21 6.00 -18.36
C ASP A 148 -11.10 5.14 -18.97
N GLU A 149 -9.84 5.40 -18.60
CA GLU A 149 -8.66 4.72 -19.12
C GLU A 149 -7.66 4.42 -18.00
N LEU A 150 -6.88 3.33 -18.17
CA LEU A 150 -5.75 3.05 -17.29
C LEU A 150 -4.63 4.07 -17.52
N PRO A 151 -4.11 4.65 -16.43
CA PRO A 151 -2.94 5.52 -16.54
C PRO A 151 -1.71 4.72 -16.93
N ASP A 152 -0.79 5.36 -17.68
CA ASP A 152 0.52 4.75 -17.95
C ASP A 152 1.37 4.70 -16.67
N ILE A 153 1.77 3.49 -16.31
CA ILE A 153 2.58 3.21 -15.13
C ILE A 153 3.99 2.72 -15.48
N ALA A 154 4.34 2.67 -16.76
CA ALA A 154 5.56 2.01 -17.24
C ALA A 154 6.83 2.53 -16.55
N ASP A 155 6.96 3.85 -16.46
CA ASP A 155 8.13 4.51 -15.88
C ASP A 155 8.26 4.34 -14.37
N TYR A 156 7.16 4.02 -13.68
CA TYR A 156 7.15 3.83 -12.22
C TYR A 156 7.48 2.40 -11.79
N LYS A 157 7.25 1.39 -12.66
CA LYS A 157 7.30 -0.05 -12.31
C LYS A 157 8.57 -0.50 -11.58
N GLN A 158 9.72 0.04 -11.94
CA GLN A 158 10.98 -0.36 -11.32
C GLN A 158 11.21 0.22 -9.91
N TYR A 159 10.39 1.20 -9.49
CA TYR A 159 10.54 1.91 -8.22
C TYR A 159 9.44 1.59 -7.22
N ILE A 160 8.32 1.04 -7.66
CA ILE A 160 7.16 0.73 -6.83
C ILE A 160 6.96 -0.79 -6.72
N GLU A 161 6.51 -1.24 -5.55
CA GLU A 161 6.11 -2.64 -5.34
C GLU A 161 4.74 -2.90 -5.98
N TYR A 162 3.80 -1.97 -5.79
CA TYR A 162 2.46 -2.05 -6.39
C TYR A 162 2.00 -0.69 -6.90
N PRO A 163 1.43 -0.62 -8.11
CA PRO A 163 0.50 0.44 -8.47
C PRO A 163 -0.78 0.25 -7.65
N LEU A 164 -1.37 1.34 -7.18
CA LEU A 164 -2.67 1.38 -6.52
C LEU A 164 -3.63 2.16 -7.39
N PHE A 165 -4.73 1.52 -7.79
CA PHE A 165 -5.78 2.15 -8.57
C PHE A 165 -6.92 2.59 -7.66
N ASP A 166 -7.25 3.89 -7.69
CA ASP A 166 -8.34 4.51 -6.92
C ASP A 166 -9.22 5.31 -7.89
N ALA A 167 -10.52 5.36 -7.63
CA ALA A 167 -11.43 6.17 -8.44
C ALA A 167 -11.03 7.65 -8.37
N LYS A 168 -10.89 8.30 -9.53
CA LYS A 168 -10.60 9.73 -9.59
C LYS A 168 -11.84 10.51 -9.23
N GLY A 169 -11.89 11.09 -8.04
CA GLY A 169 -12.96 11.96 -7.56
C GLY A 169 -12.45 13.39 -7.32
N GLU A 170 -13.35 14.31 -6.92
CA GLU A 170 -13.01 15.70 -6.59
C GLU A 170 -11.98 15.80 -5.46
N ASN A 171 -12.00 14.87 -4.52
CA ASN A 171 -11.03 14.79 -3.43
C ASN A 171 -10.09 13.60 -3.62
N ARG A 172 -8.82 13.76 -3.25
CA ARG A 172 -7.83 12.68 -3.27
C ARG A 172 -8.13 11.67 -2.17
N GLY A 173 -8.81 10.60 -2.56
CA GLY A 173 -9.21 9.50 -1.69
C GLY A 173 -10.47 9.75 -0.84
N GLY A 174 -11.14 8.68 -0.45
CA GLY A 174 -12.30 8.72 0.43
C GLY A 174 -13.61 9.20 -0.20
N ASN A 175 -13.67 9.35 -1.53
CA ASN A 175 -14.87 9.79 -2.26
C ASN A 175 -16.01 8.75 -2.21
N GLY A 176 -15.70 7.49 -1.94
CA GLY A 176 -16.68 6.40 -1.95
C GLY A 176 -17.27 6.10 -3.33
N ILE A 177 -16.59 6.57 -4.39
CA ILE A 177 -16.96 6.34 -5.79
C ILE A 177 -16.18 5.13 -6.30
N VAL A 178 -16.82 4.33 -7.13
CA VAL A 178 -16.24 3.20 -7.85
C VAL A 178 -16.07 3.61 -9.31
N PHE A 179 -14.94 3.28 -9.93
CA PHE A 179 -14.77 3.40 -11.38
C PHE A 179 -15.15 2.07 -12.05
N ASP A 180 -15.25 2.05 -13.36
CA ASP A 180 -15.50 0.82 -14.12
C ASP A 180 -14.29 -0.13 -14.02
N TRP A 181 -14.41 -1.19 -13.23
CA TRP A 181 -13.33 -2.16 -13.01
C TRP A 181 -13.02 -3.01 -14.24
N ASP A 182 -13.87 -3.05 -15.25
CA ASP A 182 -13.59 -3.76 -16.51
C ASP A 182 -12.31 -3.26 -17.19
N ILE A 183 -11.93 -2.02 -16.92
CA ILE A 183 -10.65 -1.43 -17.33
C ILE A 183 -9.45 -2.21 -16.75
N LEU A 184 -9.61 -2.87 -15.60
CA LEU A 184 -8.53 -3.64 -14.94
C LEU A 184 -8.26 -4.99 -15.61
N LYS A 185 -9.13 -5.48 -16.50
CA LYS A 185 -8.94 -6.77 -17.20
C LYS A 185 -7.65 -6.83 -17.99
N ASP A 186 -7.17 -5.70 -18.50
CA ASP A 186 -5.91 -5.62 -19.23
C ASP A 186 -4.66 -5.70 -18.32
N LEU A 187 -4.85 -5.69 -17.01
CA LEU A 187 -3.78 -5.78 -16.01
C LEU A 187 -3.47 -7.22 -15.54
N GLU A 188 -4.00 -8.26 -16.16
CA GLU A 188 -3.81 -9.67 -15.74
C GLU A 188 -2.34 -10.08 -15.49
N LYS A 189 -1.39 -9.33 -16.05
CA LYS A 189 0.06 -9.55 -15.89
C LYS A 189 0.69 -8.76 -14.76
N TYR A 190 -0.08 -7.94 -14.03
CA TYR A 190 0.45 -7.05 -13.01
C TYR A 190 -0.24 -7.26 -11.68
N SER A 191 0.54 -7.41 -10.63
CA SER A 191 0.03 -7.32 -9.26
C SER A 191 -0.26 -5.87 -8.92
N PHE A 192 -1.47 -5.57 -8.44
CA PHE A 192 -1.91 -4.21 -8.10
C PHE A 192 -2.72 -4.17 -6.81
N VAL A 193 -2.88 -2.98 -6.26
CA VAL A 193 -3.80 -2.68 -5.17
C VAL A 193 -5.05 -2.04 -5.76
N LEU A 194 -6.24 -2.54 -5.39
CA LEU A 194 -7.50 -1.93 -5.76
C LEU A 194 -8.08 -1.15 -4.59
N ALA A 195 -8.42 0.10 -4.82
CA ALA A 195 -9.05 1.02 -3.89
C ALA A 195 -10.26 1.72 -4.54
N GLY A 196 -10.88 2.63 -3.80
CA GLY A 196 -12.03 3.40 -4.28
C GLY A 196 -13.38 2.74 -4.00
N GLY A 197 -14.08 3.24 -2.99
CA GLY A 197 -15.46 2.86 -2.69
C GLY A 197 -15.71 1.41 -2.29
N LEU A 198 -14.68 0.62 -2.00
CA LEU A 198 -14.80 -0.79 -1.61
C LEU A 198 -15.57 -0.96 -0.30
N SER A 199 -16.55 -1.87 -0.32
CA SER A 199 -17.42 -2.22 0.80
C SER A 199 -17.83 -3.70 0.74
N ALA A 200 -18.56 -4.18 1.74
CA ALA A 200 -19.14 -5.53 1.71
C ALA A 200 -20.07 -5.77 0.50
N GLU A 201 -20.66 -4.72 -0.06
CA GLU A 201 -21.60 -4.81 -1.18
C GLU A 201 -20.90 -5.15 -2.52
N ASN A 202 -19.64 -4.75 -2.70
CA ASN A 202 -18.92 -4.88 -3.98
C ASN A 202 -17.59 -5.64 -3.89
N ILE A 203 -17.18 -6.07 -2.69
CA ILE A 203 -15.89 -6.74 -2.49
C ILE A 203 -15.78 -8.06 -3.25
N CYS A 204 -16.88 -8.80 -3.41
CA CYS A 204 -16.89 -10.07 -4.16
C CYS A 204 -16.63 -9.84 -5.66
N GLU A 205 -17.21 -8.80 -6.23
CA GLU A 205 -16.96 -8.38 -7.61
C GLU A 205 -15.50 -7.92 -7.77
N ALA A 206 -14.98 -7.11 -6.82
CA ALA A 206 -13.60 -6.68 -6.83
C ALA A 206 -12.59 -7.84 -6.83
N LEU A 207 -12.90 -8.96 -6.19
CA LEU A 207 -12.08 -10.17 -6.16
C LEU A 207 -11.96 -10.86 -7.52
N GLU A 208 -12.94 -10.71 -8.42
CA GLU A 208 -12.90 -11.31 -9.77
C GLU A 208 -11.75 -10.74 -10.61
N TYR A 209 -11.30 -9.51 -10.33
CA TYR A 209 -10.16 -8.86 -10.97
C TYR A 209 -8.80 -9.26 -10.38
N LYS A 210 -8.77 -10.17 -9.39
CA LYS A 210 -7.58 -10.75 -8.76
C LYS A 210 -6.56 -9.71 -8.28
N PRO A 211 -6.96 -8.64 -7.58
CA PRO A 211 -6.02 -7.70 -7.02
C PRO A 211 -5.13 -8.39 -5.98
N ALA A 212 -3.86 -8.00 -5.91
CA ALA A 212 -2.97 -8.47 -4.85
C ALA A 212 -3.44 -8.00 -3.47
N ILE A 213 -4.04 -6.81 -3.41
CA ILE A 213 -4.52 -6.20 -2.17
C ILE A 213 -5.80 -5.41 -2.46
N LEU A 214 -6.80 -5.54 -1.58
CA LEU A 214 -7.98 -4.69 -1.52
C LEU A 214 -7.80 -3.65 -0.40
N ASP A 215 -8.02 -2.36 -0.71
CA ASP A 215 -7.86 -1.25 0.24
C ASP A 215 -9.21 -0.63 0.61
N VAL A 216 -9.71 -0.92 1.79
CA VAL A 216 -10.96 -0.37 2.31
C VAL A 216 -10.70 0.81 3.25
N ASN A 217 -11.56 1.84 3.18
CA ASN A 217 -11.42 3.04 4.00
C ASN A 217 -12.76 3.53 4.55
N SER A 218 -13.43 4.48 3.85
CA SER A 218 -14.62 5.18 4.35
C SER A 218 -15.85 4.29 4.50
N LYS A 219 -16.00 3.28 3.64
CA LYS A 219 -17.17 2.39 3.64
C LYS A 219 -17.21 1.41 4.82
N VAL A 220 -16.12 1.30 5.59
CA VAL A 220 -16.07 0.53 6.84
C VAL A 220 -16.05 1.43 8.07
N GLU A 221 -16.64 2.64 7.96
CA GLU A 221 -16.73 3.62 9.04
C GLU A 221 -18.18 3.93 9.43
N VAL A 222 -18.36 4.21 10.71
CA VAL A 222 -19.59 4.83 11.27
C VAL A 222 -19.14 6.08 12.04
N ASN A 223 -19.75 7.23 11.77
CA ASN A 223 -19.36 8.51 12.37
C ASN A 223 -17.85 8.79 12.23
N ASN A 224 -17.30 8.56 11.06
CA ASN A 224 -15.88 8.70 10.74
C ASN A 224 -14.93 7.84 11.62
N LYS A 225 -15.36 6.76 12.23
CA LYS A 225 -14.53 5.80 12.96
C LYS A 225 -14.66 4.42 12.34
N LYS A 226 -13.57 3.66 12.31
CA LYS A 226 -13.63 2.27 11.85
C LYS A 226 -14.62 1.49 12.69
N ASN A 227 -15.55 0.83 12.03
CA ASN A 227 -16.54 -0.01 12.67
C ASN A 227 -16.12 -1.46 12.54
N LYS A 228 -15.86 -2.11 13.68
CA LYS A 228 -15.37 -3.49 13.71
C LYS A 228 -16.27 -4.46 12.96
N LYS A 229 -17.61 -4.33 13.07
CA LYS A 229 -18.55 -5.23 12.39
C LYS A 229 -18.49 -5.11 10.87
N LEU A 230 -18.41 -3.88 10.34
CA LEU A 230 -18.25 -3.65 8.89
C LEU A 230 -16.92 -4.18 8.38
N VAL A 231 -15.84 -4.04 9.16
CA VAL A 231 -14.54 -4.61 8.81
C VAL A 231 -14.57 -6.14 8.85
N GLU A 232 -15.19 -6.74 9.87
CA GLU A 232 -15.36 -8.21 9.98
C GLU A 232 -16.16 -8.78 8.80
N GLU A 233 -17.19 -8.06 8.35
CA GLU A 233 -17.98 -8.46 7.17
C GLU A 233 -17.10 -8.52 5.91
N VAL A 234 -16.32 -7.48 5.63
CA VAL A 234 -15.36 -7.45 4.52
C VAL A 234 -14.33 -8.57 4.65
N VAL A 235 -13.71 -8.74 5.83
CA VAL A 235 -12.73 -9.81 6.09
C VAL A 235 -13.32 -11.19 5.75
N ASN A 236 -14.56 -11.45 6.15
CA ASN A 236 -15.21 -12.75 5.91
C ASN A 236 -15.48 -12.98 4.41
N LEU A 237 -15.84 -11.94 3.66
CA LEU A 237 -16.04 -12.03 2.21
C LEU A 237 -14.73 -12.27 1.47
N VAL A 238 -13.66 -11.56 1.83
CA VAL A 238 -12.32 -11.78 1.25
C VAL A 238 -11.81 -13.19 1.53
N LYS A 239 -12.09 -13.75 2.72
CA LYS A 239 -11.74 -15.14 3.05
C LYS A 239 -12.49 -16.18 2.23
N LYS A 240 -13.75 -15.93 1.91
CA LYS A 240 -14.58 -16.86 1.11
C LYS A 240 -14.21 -16.87 -0.36
N GLY A 241 -13.58 -15.80 -0.86
CA GLY A 241 -13.08 -15.71 -2.23
C GLY A 241 -11.65 -16.28 -2.39
N LYS A 242 -11.06 -16.77 -1.30
CA LYS A 242 -9.79 -17.54 -1.27
C LYS A 242 -10.09 -19.02 -1.41
#